data_024999e7a259431148f5ae174a58572f
#
_entry.id   024999e7a259431148f5ae174a58572f
#
_cell.length_a   1.000
_cell.length_b   1.000
_cell.length_c   1.000
_cell.angle_alpha   90.00
_cell.angle_beta   90.00
_cell.angle_gamma   90.00
#
_symmetry.space_group_name_H-M   'P 1'
#
loop_
_entity.id
_entity.type
_entity.pdbx_description
1 polymer ?
#
loop_
_entity_poly.entity_id
_entity_poly.type
_entity_poly.pdbx_seq_one_letter_code
_entity_poly.pdbx_strand_id
1 'polypeptide(L)'
;MQTAHNSDARPKRLGVQVLFASIALLVLTAPASAQSKKARRTPAALPLPALATQVAFPNLRFDRPVAFAYPDDGSNLFFVVEQHTATIWSFPNVRETSEKRLFLRLADEIHRGNEEGLLGLAFHPKYKENKSFFVYYSANDKGTRRSVVSRFRASSDNPPVADPASEERIWVSADDPFENHNGGTIVFGPDGYLYITLGDGGAADDPMSSGQNPRDWFASILRIDVDHPAGGKRYGIPADNPARRSRAFARWAPEVYCIGLRNVWKFSFDRQTGELWAGDVGQNLWEMVHLIKNGGNYGWSIKEGFHPFQPQRRQRPDSAGRIQPPIVEYPHAPTGDRHDSGLSITGGYVYRGKKLPALAGVYVYGDFDSGRIWGLRFENGKLTANRELIDLARNPKLNIASFGEDSQGELYILAFDGRIHELVPQASGSK
;
A
#
# COMPACT_ATOMS: atom_id res chain seq x y z
N MET A 1 -72.90 17.28 -24.50
CA MET A 1 -73.53 18.53 -24.01
C MET A 1 -72.46 19.40 -23.44
N GLN A 2 -72.07 20.32 -24.23
CA GLN A 2 -72.21 21.77 -24.13
C GLN A 2 -71.59 22.34 -22.88
N THR A 3 -70.79 23.37 -22.87
CA THR A 3 -70.27 24.43 -23.76
C THR A 3 -69.39 25.34 -22.89
N ALA A 4 -68.28 25.65 -23.33
CA ALA A 4 -67.66 26.98 -23.61
C ALA A 4 -68.08 28.18 -22.77
N HIS A 5 -67.11 28.99 -22.24
CA HIS A 5 -66.87 30.39 -22.64
C HIS A 5 -65.73 31.01 -21.80
N ASN A 6 -64.74 31.37 -22.46
CA ASN A 6 -64.04 32.62 -22.74
C ASN A 6 -64.34 33.83 -21.82
N SER A 7 -63.32 34.50 -21.27
CA SER A 7 -63.16 35.95 -21.37
C SER A 7 -61.75 36.43 -21.01
N ASP A 8 -61.17 37.11 -22.01
CA ASP A 8 -60.03 38.00 -21.89
C ASP A 8 -60.23 39.17 -20.91
N ALA A 9 -59.21 39.57 -20.22
CA ALA A 9 -59.04 40.95 -19.79
C ALA A 9 -57.54 41.26 -19.48
N ARG A 10 -56.93 42.03 -20.37
CA ARG A 10 -55.65 42.71 -20.08
C ARG A 10 -55.93 44.02 -19.37
N PRO A 11 -55.13 44.45 -18.39
CA PRO A 11 -55.06 45.85 -18.00
C PRO A 11 -53.79 46.55 -18.53
N LYS A 12 -54.02 47.81 -18.81
CA LYS A 12 -53.27 48.86 -19.44
C LYS A 12 -51.94 49.18 -18.75
N ARG A 13 -50.91 49.49 -19.60
CA ARG A 13 -49.66 50.09 -19.20
C ARG A 13 -49.87 51.55 -18.74
N LEU A 14 -49.35 51.90 -17.54
CA LEU A 14 -49.10 53.29 -17.14
C LEU A 14 -47.57 53.51 -17.27
N GLY A 15 -47.22 54.47 -18.12
CA GLY A 15 -45.83 54.91 -18.26
C GLY A 15 -45.46 55.88 -17.14
N VAL A 16 -44.35 55.64 -16.52
CA VAL A 16 -43.68 56.60 -15.65
C VAL A 16 -42.35 56.96 -16.32
N GLN A 17 -42.27 58.23 -16.77
CA GLN A 17 -41.01 58.82 -17.20
C GLN A 17 -40.16 59.17 -15.99
N VAL A 18 -39.00 58.59 -15.89
CA VAL A 18 -37.96 58.93 -14.90
C VAL A 18 -36.84 59.69 -15.63
N LEU A 19 -36.66 60.91 -15.25
CA LEU A 19 -35.61 61.83 -15.68
C LEU A 19 -34.25 61.35 -15.17
N PHE A 20 -33.31 60.99 -16.05
CA PHE A 20 -31.94 60.70 -15.66
C PHE A 20 -31.10 61.98 -15.68
N ALA A 21 -30.67 62.42 -14.52
CA ALA A 21 -29.62 63.42 -14.37
C ALA A 21 -28.25 62.73 -14.44
N SER A 22 -27.48 63.02 -15.49
CA SER A 22 -26.13 62.48 -15.69
C SER A 22 -25.13 63.22 -14.80
N ILE A 23 -24.63 62.54 -13.76
CA ILE A 23 -23.45 62.99 -12.99
C ILE A 23 -22.22 62.28 -13.62
N ALA A 24 -21.40 63.06 -14.30
CA ALA A 24 -20.10 62.58 -14.83
C ALA A 24 -19.10 62.50 -13.66
N LEU A 25 -18.80 61.24 -13.23
CA LEU A 25 -17.75 60.96 -12.25
C LEU A 25 -16.43 60.73 -13.00
N LEU A 26 -15.51 61.64 -12.86
CA LEU A 26 -14.14 61.51 -13.41
C LEU A 26 -13.39 60.49 -12.57
N VAL A 27 -13.23 59.25 -13.08
CA VAL A 27 -12.40 58.23 -12.43
C VAL A 27 -10.97 58.43 -12.96
N LEU A 28 -10.10 58.93 -12.12
CA LEU A 28 -8.64 58.92 -12.32
C LEU A 28 -8.14 57.47 -12.20
N THR A 29 -7.89 56.83 -13.32
CA THR A 29 -7.22 55.51 -13.39
C THR A 29 -5.72 55.69 -13.19
N ALA A 30 -5.21 55.38 -12.01
CA ALA A 30 -3.78 55.17 -11.82
C ALA A 30 -3.35 53.89 -12.57
N PRO A 31 -2.18 53.85 -13.22
CA PRO A 31 -1.72 52.64 -13.89
C PRO A 31 -1.40 51.56 -12.84
N ALA A 32 -2.12 50.47 -12.87
CA ALA A 32 -1.79 49.27 -12.10
C ALA A 32 -0.43 48.75 -12.58
N SER A 33 0.60 48.88 -11.75
CA SER A 33 1.88 48.23 -11.98
C SER A 33 1.67 46.73 -11.98
N ALA A 34 1.75 46.11 -13.14
CA ALA A 34 1.77 44.69 -13.32
C ALA A 34 3.05 44.12 -12.67
N GLN A 35 2.97 43.80 -11.38
CA GLN A 35 3.98 42.95 -10.75
C GLN A 35 3.89 41.55 -11.42
N SER A 36 4.76 41.30 -12.36
CA SER A 36 5.00 39.97 -12.91
C SER A 36 5.31 39.04 -11.72
N LYS A 37 4.35 38.19 -11.37
CA LYS A 37 4.59 37.06 -10.49
C LYS A 37 5.59 36.15 -11.21
N LYS A 38 6.88 36.33 -10.93
CA LYS A 38 7.91 35.34 -11.30
C LYS A 38 7.41 34.00 -10.78
N ALA A 39 6.95 33.13 -11.68
CA ALA A 39 6.65 31.77 -11.35
C ALA A 39 7.91 31.21 -10.68
N ARG A 40 7.80 30.80 -9.41
CA ARG A 40 8.86 30.07 -8.73
C ARG A 40 9.12 28.82 -9.57
N ARG A 41 10.23 28.79 -10.27
CA ARG A 41 10.70 27.57 -10.93
C ARG A 41 10.86 26.53 -9.82
N THR A 42 10.05 25.48 -9.86
CA THR A 42 10.30 24.30 -9.05
C THR A 42 11.73 23.85 -9.36
N PRO A 43 12.60 23.67 -8.37
CA PRO A 43 13.93 23.15 -8.62
C PRO A 43 13.82 21.86 -9.43
N ALA A 44 14.68 21.68 -10.44
CA ALA A 44 14.71 20.44 -11.20
C ALA A 44 14.98 19.29 -10.20
N ALA A 45 14.20 18.21 -10.32
CA ALA A 45 14.38 17.04 -9.48
C ALA A 45 15.83 16.53 -9.62
N LEU A 46 16.46 16.22 -8.46
CA LEU A 46 17.81 15.66 -8.48
C LEU A 46 17.80 14.32 -9.23
N PRO A 47 18.85 14.00 -9.98
CA PRO A 47 18.96 12.67 -10.59
C PRO A 47 18.96 11.58 -9.51
N LEU A 48 18.41 10.41 -9.83
CA LEU A 48 18.44 9.28 -8.92
C LEU A 48 19.88 8.84 -8.66
N PRO A 49 20.30 8.68 -7.38
CA PRO A 49 21.68 8.38 -7.04
C PRO A 49 22.02 6.90 -7.30
N ALA A 50 23.31 6.60 -7.43
CA ALA A 50 23.81 5.24 -7.24
C ALA A 50 24.06 5.01 -5.73
N LEU A 51 23.56 3.88 -5.23
CA LEU A 51 23.57 3.53 -3.81
C LEU A 51 24.24 2.17 -3.58
N ALA A 52 24.51 1.88 -2.33
CA ALA A 52 24.88 0.58 -1.81
C ALA A 52 23.98 0.18 -0.66
N THR A 53 24.02 -1.10 -0.29
CA THR A 53 23.40 -1.60 0.94
C THR A 53 24.45 -1.82 2.01
N GLN A 54 24.11 -1.55 3.25
CA GLN A 54 24.89 -1.96 4.42
C GLN A 54 23.98 -2.52 5.51
N VAL A 55 24.53 -3.37 6.38
CA VAL A 55 23.78 -3.89 7.52
C VAL A 55 23.51 -2.77 8.51
N ALA A 56 22.22 -2.55 8.81
CA ALA A 56 21.79 -1.47 9.72
C ALA A 56 22.06 -1.82 11.19
N PHE A 57 21.84 -3.10 11.58
CA PHE A 57 22.01 -3.61 12.96
C PHE A 57 22.93 -4.84 12.93
N PRO A 58 24.26 -4.66 12.98
CA PRO A 58 25.23 -5.71 12.71
C PRO A 58 25.19 -6.89 13.69
N ASN A 59 24.75 -6.65 14.93
CA ASN A 59 24.72 -7.65 15.99
C ASN A 59 23.38 -8.43 16.06
N LEU A 60 22.40 -8.07 15.24
CA LEU A 60 21.09 -8.77 15.23
C LEU A 60 21.00 -9.76 14.07
N ARG A 61 20.24 -10.84 14.31
CA ARG A 61 19.86 -11.87 13.34
C ARG A 61 18.42 -12.29 13.57
N PHE A 62 17.73 -12.55 12.47
CA PHE A 62 16.34 -12.99 12.44
C PHE A 62 16.17 -14.18 11.50
N ASP A 63 15.20 -15.04 11.78
CA ASP A 63 14.86 -16.16 10.90
C ASP A 63 13.72 -15.77 9.95
N ARG A 64 14.00 -15.71 8.64
CA ARG A 64 13.03 -15.32 7.60
C ARG A 64 12.22 -14.06 7.98
N PRO A 65 12.86 -12.91 8.15
CA PRO A 65 12.17 -11.68 8.53
C PRO A 65 11.31 -11.18 7.36
N VAL A 66 9.98 -10.97 7.58
CA VAL A 66 9.01 -10.63 6.52
C VAL A 66 8.22 -9.34 6.77
N ALA A 67 8.29 -8.77 7.95
CA ALA A 67 7.69 -7.48 8.24
C ALA A 67 8.51 -6.71 9.27
N PHE A 68 8.50 -5.38 9.11
CA PHE A 68 9.15 -4.41 10.00
C PHE A 68 8.13 -3.35 10.36
N ALA A 69 8.02 -3.03 11.62
CA ALA A 69 7.09 -2.01 12.10
C ALA A 69 7.68 -1.26 13.29
N TYR A 70 7.15 -0.09 13.55
CA TYR A 70 7.38 0.67 14.78
C TYR A 70 6.06 1.26 15.26
N PRO A 71 5.80 1.34 16.58
CA PRO A 71 4.69 2.11 17.12
C PRO A 71 5.07 3.60 17.17
N ASP A 72 4.12 4.49 16.87
CA ASP A 72 4.32 5.93 17.04
C ASP A 72 3.96 6.34 18.48
N ASP A 73 4.64 5.72 19.46
CA ASP A 73 4.39 5.93 20.89
C ASP A 73 5.55 6.64 21.63
N GLY A 74 6.61 6.95 20.89
CA GLY A 74 7.83 7.58 21.42
C GLY A 74 8.82 6.61 22.07
N SER A 75 8.59 5.29 22.03
CA SER A 75 9.48 4.29 22.63
C SER A 75 10.80 4.10 21.88
N ASN A 76 10.89 4.52 20.60
CA ASN A 76 12.01 4.28 19.72
C ASN A 76 12.39 2.80 19.59
N LEU A 77 11.38 1.92 19.66
CA LEU A 77 11.52 0.47 19.45
C LEU A 77 11.14 0.09 18.02
N PHE A 78 11.84 -0.88 17.49
CA PHE A 78 11.51 -1.57 16.25
C PHE A 78 11.01 -2.97 16.52
N PHE A 79 10.17 -3.46 15.59
CA PHE A 79 9.58 -4.78 15.65
C PHE A 79 9.78 -5.51 14.33
N VAL A 80 10.23 -6.77 14.41
CA VAL A 80 10.45 -7.65 13.26
C VAL A 80 9.63 -8.91 13.42
N VAL A 81 8.96 -9.27 12.35
CA VAL A 81 8.18 -10.51 12.24
C VAL A 81 9.02 -11.57 11.58
N GLU A 82 9.18 -12.71 12.24
CA GLU A 82 9.75 -13.93 11.69
C GLU A 82 8.62 -14.85 11.19
N GLN A 83 8.66 -15.19 9.91
CA GLN A 83 7.58 -15.87 9.20
C GLN A 83 7.22 -17.23 9.79
N HIS A 84 8.20 -18.15 9.86
CA HIS A 84 7.97 -19.55 10.19
C HIS A 84 8.09 -19.85 11.67
N THR A 85 8.91 -19.12 12.41
CA THR A 85 8.93 -19.21 13.87
C THR A 85 7.70 -18.62 14.50
N ALA A 86 6.89 -17.88 13.71
CA ALA A 86 5.71 -17.15 14.12
C ALA A 86 5.99 -16.22 15.32
N THR A 87 7.12 -15.55 15.28
CA THR A 87 7.65 -14.76 16.38
C THR A 87 7.77 -13.30 15.97
N ILE A 88 7.42 -12.41 16.88
CA ILE A 88 7.69 -10.98 16.77
C ILE A 88 8.73 -10.61 17.81
N TRP A 89 9.81 -10.00 17.35
CA TRP A 89 10.89 -9.50 18.18
C TRP A 89 10.83 -7.98 18.29
N SER A 90 11.08 -7.42 19.45
CA SER A 90 11.31 -5.98 19.65
C SER A 90 12.78 -5.71 19.97
N PHE A 91 13.30 -4.58 19.54
CA PHE A 91 14.66 -4.12 19.83
C PHE A 91 14.77 -2.59 19.73
N PRO A 92 15.72 -1.95 20.45
CA PRO A 92 15.90 -0.51 20.38
C PRO A 92 16.50 -0.09 19.04
N ASN A 93 16.07 1.08 18.55
CA ASN A 93 16.68 1.73 17.37
C ASN A 93 18.07 2.28 17.71
N VAL A 94 19.00 1.39 17.98
CA VAL A 94 20.41 1.68 18.26
C VAL A 94 21.26 0.75 17.40
N ARG A 95 22.10 1.31 16.52
CA ARG A 95 22.88 0.56 15.52
C ARG A 95 23.62 -0.64 16.12
N GLU A 96 24.30 -0.44 17.24
CA GLU A 96 25.16 -1.45 17.88
C GLU A 96 24.42 -2.34 18.88
N THR A 97 23.08 -2.27 18.92
CA THR A 97 22.31 -3.14 19.82
C THR A 97 22.55 -4.61 19.49
N SER A 98 22.74 -5.40 20.53
CA SER A 98 22.71 -6.87 20.48
C SER A 98 21.47 -7.45 21.16
N GLU A 99 20.64 -6.59 21.73
CA GLU A 99 19.43 -6.99 22.48
C GLU A 99 18.25 -7.06 21.53
N LYS A 100 17.61 -8.23 21.45
CA LYS A 100 16.23 -8.39 20.97
C LYS A 100 15.41 -9.13 21.99
N ARG A 101 14.17 -8.73 22.16
CA ARG A 101 13.25 -9.32 23.16
C ARG A 101 12.03 -9.89 22.48
N LEU A 102 11.56 -11.04 22.97
CA LEU A 102 10.33 -11.63 22.52
C LEU A 102 9.16 -10.70 22.84
N PHE A 103 8.44 -10.28 21.80
CA PHE A 103 7.22 -9.49 21.92
C PHE A 103 5.97 -10.37 21.86
N LEU A 104 5.85 -11.23 20.83
CA LEU A 104 4.75 -12.17 20.65
C LEU A 104 5.27 -13.46 20.02
N ARG A 105 4.70 -14.60 20.39
CA ARG A 105 4.87 -15.87 19.70
C ARG A 105 3.52 -16.54 19.52
N LEU A 106 3.19 -16.91 18.27
CA LEU A 106 1.98 -17.64 17.88
C LEU A 106 2.40 -19.04 17.41
N ALA A 107 2.58 -19.99 18.31
CA ALA A 107 3.26 -21.25 17.96
C ALA A 107 2.35 -22.32 17.34
N ASP A 108 1.14 -22.50 17.81
CA ASP A 108 0.40 -23.76 17.59
C ASP A 108 -0.67 -23.70 16.50
N GLU A 109 -1.10 -22.51 16.08
CA GLU A 109 -2.19 -22.32 15.13
C GLU A 109 -1.73 -21.87 13.73
N ILE A 110 -0.43 -21.67 13.57
CA ILE A 110 0.12 -21.13 12.31
C ILE A 110 0.37 -22.24 11.31
N HIS A 111 -0.26 -22.13 10.15
CA HIS A 111 0.12 -22.93 8.98
C HIS A 111 1.42 -22.37 8.38
N ARG A 112 2.34 -23.26 8.00
CA ARG A 112 3.66 -22.90 7.49
C ARG A 112 3.84 -23.46 6.10
N GLY A 113 3.85 -22.60 5.11
CA GLY A 113 4.17 -22.91 3.72
C GLY A 113 5.24 -21.91 3.22
N ASN A 114 5.50 -21.94 1.92
CA ASN A 114 6.49 -21.02 1.35
C ASN A 114 6.08 -19.54 1.53
N GLU A 115 4.82 -19.23 1.26
CA GLU A 115 4.24 -17.90 1.43
C GLU A 115 3.37 -17.78 2.70
N GLU A 116 3.17 -18.86 3.44
CA GLU A 116 2.34 -18.93 4.63
C GLU A 116 3.16 -18.77 5.92
N GLY A 117 2.51 -18.34 6.98
CA GLY A 117 3.11 -18.11 8.28
C GLY A 117 2.55 -16.89 8.97
N LEU A 118 3.34 -16.30 9.87
CA LEU A 118 3.08 -14.95 10.40
C LEU A 118 3.64 -13.92 9.41
N LEU A 119 2.77 -13.10 8.80
CA LEU A 119 3.12 -12.32 7.62
C LEU A 119 3.08 -10.81 7.82
N GLY A 120 2.22 -10.32 8.70
CA GLY A 120 1.98 -8.89 8.87
C GLY A 120 1.87 -8.44 10.31
N LEU A 121 2.27 -7.20 10.56
CA LEU A 121 2.16 -6.51 11.85
C LEU A 121 1.79 -5.06 11.60
N ALA A 122 0.76 -4.56 12.28
CA ALA A 122 0.38 -3.16 12.28
C ALA A 122 0.02 -2.70 13.69
N PHE A 123 0.65 -1.64 14.15
CA PHE A 123 0.25 -0.99 15.39
C PHE A 123 -0.96 -0.09 15.15
N HIS A 124 -1.90 -0.09 16.07
CA HIS A 124 -3.04 0.80 16.01
C HIS A 124 -2.58 2.28 16.01
N PRO A 125 -3.20 3.20 15.26
CA PRO A 125 -2.80 4.62 15.27
C PRO A 125 -2.81 5.25 16.67
N LYS A 126 -3.63 4.72 17.59
CA LYS A 126 -3.67 5.12 19.01
C LYS A 126 -2.97 4.12 19.93
N TYR A 127 -1.93 3.43 19.43
CA TYR A 127 -1.23 2.40 20.22
C TYR A 127 -0.68 2.94 21.55
N LYS A 128 -0.24 4.17 21.57
CA LYS A 128 0.23 4.83 22.79
C LYS A 128 -0.80 4.77 23.93
N GLU A 129 -2.09 4.92 23.60
CA GLU A 129 -3.20 4.92 24.54
C GLU A 129 -3.79 3.54 24.77
N ASN A 130 -4.04 2.79 23.68
CA ASN A 130 -4.85 1.56 23.74
C ASN A 130 -4.05 0.27 23.75
N LYS A 131 -2.72 0.35 23.48
CA LYS A 131 -1.79 -0.79 23.42
C LYS A 131 -2.21 -1.90 22.44
N SER A 132 -3.08 -1.59 21.49
CA SER A 132 -3.59 -2.54 20.51
C SER A 132 -2.69 -2.61 19.28
N PHE A 133 -2.46 -3.82 18.79
CA PHE A 133 -1.79 -4.08 17.53
C PHE A 133 -2.46 -5.24 16.82
N PHE A 134 -2.19 -5.38 15.54
CA PHE A 134 -2.81 -6.37 14.67
C PHE A 134 -1.74 -7.21 14.00
N VAL A 135 -2.03 -8.48 13.83
CA VAL A 135 -1.19 -9.41 13.08
C VAL A 135 -2.00 -10.11 11.99
N TYR A 136 -1.34 -10.38 10.87
CA TYR A 136 -1.88 -11.23 9.81
C TYR A 136 -1.09 -12.55 9.80
N TYR A 137 -1.81 -13.66 9.78
CA TYR A 137 -1.19 -14.97 9.72
C TYR A 137 -2.05 -15.99 8.97
N SER A 138 -1.39 -17.04 8.45
CA SER A 138 -2.04 -18.22 7.89
C SER A 138 -2.35 -19.20 9.02
N ALA A 139 -3.62 -19.54 9.20
CA ALA A 139 -4.07 -20.47 10.23
C ALA A 139 -4.44 -21.84 9.65
N ASN A 140 -4.24 -22.88 10.45
CA ASN A 140 -4.85 -24.18 10.22
C ASN A 140 -6.09 -24.31 11.13
N ASP A 141 -7.24 -23.90 10.59
CA ASP A 141 -8.50 -23.97 11.34
C ASP A 141 -9.19 -25.31 11.09
N LYS A 142 -8.92 -26.29 11.96
CA LYS A 142 -9.49 -27.66 11.90
C LYS A 142 -9.24 -28.37 10.55
N GLY A 143 -8.05 -28.21 10.01
CA GLY A 143 -7.67 -28.79 8.73
C GLY A 143 -7.99 -27.92 7.51
N THR A 144 -8.62 -26.75 7.75
CA THR A 144 -8.89 -25.78 6.70
C THR A 144 -7.88 -24.64 6.79
N ARG A 145 -7.24 -24.33 5.67
CA ARG A 145 -6.31 -23.20 5.56
C ARG A 145 -7.09 -21.89 5.50
N ARG A 146 -6.71 -20.89 6.30
CA ARG A 146 -7.35 -19.58 6.35
C ARG A 146 -6.34 -18.47 6.59
N SER A 147 -6.60 -17.33 5.99
CA SER A 147 -5.94 -16.08 6.35
C SER A 147 -6.69 -15.40 7.49
N VAL A 148 -5.97 -14.98 8.52
CA VAL A 148 -6.55 -14.41 9.74
C VAL A 148 -5.90 -13.08 10.07
N VAL A 149 -6.70 -12.09 10.44
CA VAL A 149 -6.24 -10.85 11.08
C VAL A 149 -6.76 -10.83 12.51
N SER A 150 -5.84 -10.85 13.47
CA SER A 150 -6.14 -10.79 14.90
C SER A 150 -5.62 -9.52 15.54
N ARG A 151 -6.40 -8.98 16.48
CA ARG A 151 -6.01 -7.94 17.40
C ARG A 151 -5.44 -8.55 18.67
N PHE A 152 -4.35 -7.98 19.16
CA PHE A 152 -3.74 -8.29 20.44
C PHE A 152 -3.56 -7.02 21.26
N ARG A 153 -3.24 -7.19 22.55
CA ARG A 153 -2.84 -6.12 23.45
C ARG A 153 -1.42 -6.34 23.96
N ALA A 154 -0.67 -5.27 24.01
CA ALA A 154 0.64 -5.24 24.64
C ALA A 154 0.53 -4.76 26.10
N SER A 155 1.48 -5.17 26.96
CA SER A 155 1.65 -4.60 28.28
C SER A 155 2.05 -3.12 28.22
N SER A 156 1.93 -2.43 29.34
CA SER A 156 2.42 -1.05 29.49
C SER A 156 3.91 -0.99 29.87
N ASP A 157 4.57 -2.14 30.00
CA ASP A 157 6.01 -2.22 30.34
C ASP A 157 6.88 -1.61 29.23
N ASN A 158 8.11 -1.31 29.57
CA ASN A 158 9.12 -0.85 28.61
C ASN A 158 10.40 -1.71 28.75
N PRO A 159 10.72 -2.55 27.76
CA PRO A 159 9.99 -2.81 26.52
C PRO A 159 8.68 -3.60 26.73
N PRO A 160 7.66 -3.38 25.87
CA PRO A 160 6.38 -4.05 26.01
C PRO A 160 6.48 -5.55 25.68
N VAL A 161 5.55 -6.33 26.24
CA VAL A 161 5.34 -7.74 25.90
C VAL A 161 3.86 -7.89 25.51
N ALA A 162 3.57 -8.64 24.47
CA ALA A 162 2.19 -8.94 24.09
C ALA A 162 1.61 -10.04 24.98
N ASP A 163 0.33 -9.95 25.26
CA ASP A 163 -0.44 -11.01 25.92
C ASP A 163 -1.07 -11.93 24.84
N PRO A 164 -0.58 -13.17 24.63
CA PRO A 164 -1.17 -14.10 23.67
C PRO A 164 -2.65 -14.42 23.98
N ALA A 165 -3.05 -14.42 25.26
CA ALA A 165 -4.43 -14.68 25.66
C ALA A 165 -5.39 -13.54 25.31
N SER A 166 -4.87 -12.37 24.93
CA SER A 166 -5.68 -11.23 24.48
C SER A 166 -6.11 -11.32 23.02
N GLU A 167 -5.84 -12.44 22.36
CA GLU A 167 -6.20 -12.60 20.95
C GLU A 167 -7.68 -12.39 20.69
N GLU A 168 -7.97 -11.56 19.72
CA GLU A 168 -9.29 -11.38 19.16
C GLU A 168 -9.23 -11.44 17.64
N ARG A 169 -9.74 -12.52 17.03
CA ARG A 169 -9.83 -12.67 15.58
C ARG A 169 -10.82 -11.63 15.05
N ILE A 170 -10.30 -10.61 14.40
CA ILE A 170 -11.09 -9.50 13.84
C ILE A 170 -11.68 -9.89 12.49
N TRP A 171 -10.87 -10.50 11.62
CA TRP A 171 -11.25 -10.90 10.29
C TRP A 171 -10.66 -12.27 9.96
N VAL A 172 -11.43 -13.10 9.27
CA VAL A 172 -11.02 -14.45 8.85
C VAL A 172 -11.49 -14.65 7.41
N SER A 173 -10.61 -15.11 6.53
CA SER A 173 -10.93 -15.40 5.13
C SER A 173 -11.93 -16.55 5.00
N ALA A 174 -12.48 -16.72 3.81
CA ALA A 174 -12.97 -18.01 3.34
C ALA A 174 -11.83 -19.04 3.30
N ASP A 175 -12.14 -20.28 2.94
CA ASP A 175 -11.12 -21.32 2.77
C ASP A 175 -10.10 -20.86 1.73
N ASP A 176 -8.81 -20.94 2.10
CA ASP A 176 -7.71 -20.62 1.21
C ASP A 176 -7.27 -21.92 0.51
N PRO A 177 -7.57 -22.07 -0.79
CA PRO A 177 -7.45 -23.38 -1.44
C PRO A 177 -6.01 -23.77 -1.74
N PHE A 178 -5.08 -22.79 -1.83
CA PHE A 178 -3.70 -23.03 -2.22
C PHE A 178 -2.73 -22.43 -1.20
N GLU A 179 -1.47 -22.90 -1.23
CA GLU A 179 -0.40 -22.51 -0.30
C GLU A 179 0.36 -21.24 -0.71
N ASN A 180 -0.05 -20.61 -1.81
CA ASN A 180 0.60 -19.43 -2.38
C ASN A 180 -0.40 -18.33 -2.70
N HIS A 181 0.11 -17.13 -2.98
CA HIS A 181 -0.64 -15.89 -3.20
C HIS A 181 -1.44 -15.47 -1.97
N ASN A 182 -0.83 -15.57 -0.79
CA ASN A 182 -1.50 -15.25 0.46
C ASN A 182 -1.54 -13.74 0.78
N GLY A 183 -0.81 -12.91 0.01
CA GLY A 183 -0.69 -11.49 0.35
C GLY A 183 -0.03 -11.29 1.73
N GLY A 184 -0.80 -10.83 2.71
CA GLY A 184 -0.40 -10.85 4.12
C GLY A 184 0.10 -9.53 4.68
N THR A 185 0.13 -8.47 3.90
CA THR A 185 0.44 -7.14 4.43
C THR A 185 -0.81 -6.49 4.99
N ILE A 186 -0.68 -5.93 6.20
CA ILE A 186 -1.69 -5.09 6.85
C ILE A 186 -1.07 -3.76 7.25
N VAL A 187 -1.77 -2.66 6.97
CA VAL A 187 -1.31 -1.30 7.27
C VAL A 187 -2.51 -0.43 7.62
N PHE A 188 -2.37 0.44 8.63
CA PHE A 188 -3.35 1.51 8.85
C PHE A 188 -3.10 2.64 7.85
N GLY A 189 -4.17 3.03 7.14
CA GLY A 189 -4.13 4.21 6.28
C GLY A 189 -4.15 5.52 7.08
N PRO A 190 -3.84 6.65 6.41
CA PRO A 190 -3.93 7.97 7.03
C PRO A 190 -5.36 8.35 7.45
N ASP A 191 -6.35 7.61 6.99
CA ASP A 191 -7.75 7.70 7.35
C ASP A 191 -8.14 6.92 8.62
N GLY A 192 -7.17 6.20 9.22
CA GLY A 192 -7.32 5.42 10.44
C GLY A 192 -7.94 4.04 10.24
N TYR A 193 -8.24 3.62 9.02
CA TYR A 193 -8.78 2.29 8.74
C TYR A 193 -7.67 1.28 8.45
N LEU A 194 -7.96 0.01 8.71
CA LEU A 194 -7.03 -1.09 8.44
C LEU A 194 -7.22 -1.60 7.01
N TYR A 195 -6.12 -1.61 6.25
CA TYR A 195 -6.03 -2.18 4.91
C TYR A 195 -5.36 -3.54 4.97
N ILE A 196 -5.88 -4.50 4.18
CA ILE A 196 -5.45 -5.91 4.19
C ILE A 196 -5.29 -6.36 2.74
N THR A 197 -4.15 -6.96 2.37
CA THR A 197 -3.97 -7.57 1.05
C THR A 197 -4.29 -9.05 1.06
N LEU A 198 -4.94 -9.50 -0.01
CA LEU A 198 -5.07 -10.91 -0.36
C LEU A 198 -4.68 -11.10 -1.83
N GLY A 199 -3.95 -12.18 -2.12
CA GLY A 199 -3.75 -12.62 -3.49
C GLY A 199 -5.02 -13.23 -4.08
N ASP A 200 -4.92 -13.76 -5.29
CA ASP A 200 -6.06 -14.35 -6.02
C ASP A 200 -6.48 -15.74 -5.50
N GLY A 201 -5.85 -16.21 -4.42
CA GLY A 201 -6.11 -17.51 -3.77
C GLY A 201 -5.21 -18.62 -4.25
N GLY A 202 -4.25 -18.34 -5.15
CA GLY A 202 -3.16 -19.24 -5.50
C GLY A 202 -3.33 -19.99 -6.81
N ALA A 203 -2.36 -20.86 -7.07
CA ALA A 203 -2.15 -21.61 -8.31
C ALA A 203 -1.90 -20.71 -9.54
N ALA A 204 -1.81 -21.33 -10.73
CA ALA A 204 -1.64 -20.60 -11.98
C ALA A 204 -2.97 -20.26 -12.63
N ASP A 205 -2.98 -19.18 -13.41
CA ASP A 205 -4.09 -18.82 -14.31
C ASP A 205 -5.39 -18.40 -13.60
N ASP A 206 -5.34 -17.98 -12.31
CA ASP A 206 -6.51 -17.55 -11.54
C ASP A 206 -7.68 -18.55 -11.65
N PRO A 207 -7.52 -19.79 -11.16
CA PRO A 207 -8.48 -20.88 -11.42
C PRO A 207 -9.87 -20.58 -10.82
N MET A 208 -9.91 -19.79 -9.77
CA MET A 208 -11.16 -19.37 -9.11
C MET A 208 -11.83 -18.17 -9.78
N SER A 209 -11.13 -17.51 -10.73
CA SER A 209 -11.59 -16.28 -11.36
C SER A 209 -11.81 -15.14 -10.36
N SER A 210 -11.02 -15.10 -9.31
CA SER A 210 -11.07 -14.09 -8.25
C SER A 210 -10.66 -12.70 -8.76
N GLY A 211 -9.73 -12.62 -9.70
CA GLY A 211 -9.18 -11.37 -10.22
C GLY A 211 -10.21 -10.35 -10.67
N GLN A 212 -11.33 -10.80 -11.25
CA GLN A 212 -12.44 -9.95 -11.70
C GLN A 212 -13.74 -10.20 -10.93
N ASN A 213 -13.65 -10.77 -9.71
CA ASN A 213 -14.80 -11.06 -8.89
C ASN A 213 -14.87 -10.14 -7.64
N PRO A 214 -15.53 -8.99 -7.71
CA PRO A 214 -15.58 -8.05 -6.59
C PRO A 214 -16.47 -8.51 -5.42
N ARG A 215 -17.12 -9.64 -5.53
CA ARG A 215 -17.91 -10.25 -4.44
C ARG A 215 -17.09 -11.13 -3.54
N ASP A 216 -15.88 -11.42 -3.97
CA ASP A 216 -14.88 -12.19 -3.27
C ASP A 216 -13.90 -11.23 -2.59
N TRP A 217 -13.15 -11.74 -1.62
CA TRP A 217 -12.07 -10.99 -0.96
C TRP A 217 -10.71 -11.23 -1.61
N PHE A 218 -10.57 -12.33 -2.35
CA PHE A 218 -9.33 -12.64 -3.07
C PHE A 218 -9.06 -11.65 -4.21
N ALA A 219 -7.82 -11.58 -4.65
CA ALA A 219 -7.33 -10.68 -5.69
C ALA A 219 -7.61 -9.19 -5.40
N SER A 220 -7.60 -8.79 -4.12
CA SER A 220 -8.05 -7.47 -3.68
C SER A 220 -7.24 -6.89 -2.53
N ILE A 221 -7.47 -5.61 -2.30
CA ILE A 221 -7.18 -4.97 -1.01
C ILE A 221 -8.50 -4.71 -0.32
N LEU A 222 -8.62 -5.15 0.94
CA LEU A 222 -9.75 -4.86 1.81
C LEU A 222 -9.47 -3.63 2.66
N ARG A 223 -10.54 -2.95 3.12
CA ARG A 223 -10.47 -1.82 4.03
C ARG A 223 -11.59 -1.91 5.06
N ILE A 224 -11.24 -1.98 6.34
CA ILE A 224 -12.18 -2.18 7.45
C ILE A 224 -11.93 -1.18 8.58
N ASP A 225 -12.98 -0.92 9.36
CA ASP A 225 -12.96 -0.07 10.56
C ASP A 225 -12.92 -0.95 11.81
N VAL A 226 -11.77 -1.04 12.46
CA VAL A 226 -11.57 -1.87 13.65
C VAL A 226 -12.03 -1.21 14.94
N ASP A 227 -12.33 0.10 14.90
CA ASP A 227 -12.75 0.88 16.06
C ASP A 227 -14.28 0.88 16.24
N HIS A 228 -15.05 0.65 15.15
CA HIS A 228 -16.50 0.73 15.17
C HIS A 228 -17.15 -0.57 14.63
N PRO A 229 -17.09 -1.67 15.40
CA PRO A 229 -17.73 -2.93 15.03
C PRO A 229 -19.23 -2.75 14.73
N ALA A 230 -19.71 -3.37 13.67
CA ALA A 230 -21.11 -3.25 13.25
C ALA A 230 -21.63 -4.51 12.55
N GLY A 231 -22.94 -4.71 12.56
CA GLY A 231 -23.60 -5.80 11.82
C GLY A 231 -23.20 -7.20 12.29
N GLY A 232 -22.87 -7.37 13.57
CA GLY A 232 -22.45 -8.65 14.13
C GLY A 232 -21.00 -9.04 13.81
N LYS A 233 -20.26 -8.20 13.06
CA LYS A 233 -18.84 -8.36 12.80
C LYS A 233 -18.00 -7.65 13.88
N ARG A 234 -16.74 -8.07 14.04
CA ARG A 234 -15.78 -7.41 14.94
C ARG A 234 -15.13 -6.17 14.33
N TYR A 235 -15.63 -5.71 13.20
CA TYR A 235 -15.23 -4.49 12.49
C TYR A 235 -16.45 -3.85 11.83
N GLY A 236 -16.32 -2.59 11.48
CA GLY A 236 -17.26 -1.86 10.64
C GLY A 236 -16.77 -1.73 9.20
N ILE A 237 -17.64 -1.20 8.34
CA ILE A 237 -17.31 -0.89 6.95
C ILE A 237 -17.25 0.63 6.79
N PRO A 238 -16.13 1.21 6.36
CA PRO A 238 -16.03 2.63 6.08
C PRO A 238 -17.12 3.11 5.11
N ALA A 239 -17.70 4.27 5.39
CA ALA A 239 -18.86 4.78 4.64
C ALA A 239 -18.53 5.08 3.17
N ASP A 240 -17.27 5.34 2.87
CA ASP A 240 -16.74 5.64 1.54
C ASP A 240 -16.08 4.45 0.83
N ASN A 241 -16.21 3.23 1.37
CA ASN A 241 -15.85 2.02 0.62
C ASN A 241 -16.71 1.93 -0.66
N PRO A 242 -16.17 1.37 -1.76
CA PRO A 242 -16.84 1.36 -3.06
C PRO A 242 -18.32 0.93 -2.99
N ALA A 243 -18.61 -0.20 -2.35
CA ALA A 243 -19.95 -0.77 -2.24
C ALA A 243 -20.95 0.17 -1.51
N ARG A 244 -20.47 1.01 -0.60
CA ARG A 244 -21.31 1.96 0.17
C ARG A 244 -21.40 3.32 -0.49
N ARG A 245 -20.37 3.70 -1.25
CA ARG A 245 -20.23 5.03 -1.86
C ARG A 245 -21.07 5.21 -3.13
N SER A 246 -21.22 4.15 -3.95
CA SER A 246 -21.82 4.29 -5.27
C SER A 246 -22.58 3.05 -5.72
N ARG A 247 -23.71 3.27 -6.40
CA ARG A 247 -24.51 2.19 -7.02
C ARG A 247 -23.73 1.36 -8.06
N ALA A 248 -22.72 1.94 -8.69
CA ALA A 248 -21.84 1.21 -9.61
C ALA A 248 -21.11 0.05 -8.94
N PHE A 249 -20.87 0.14 -7.64
CA PHE A 249 -20.18 -0.87 -6.84
C PHE A 249 -21.11 -1.63 -5.87
N ALA A 250 -22.43 -1.48 -6.00
CA ALA A 250 -23.39 -2.03 -5.03
C ALA A 250 -23.33 -3.57 -4.88
N ARG A 251 -22.70 -4.27 -5.83
CA ARG A 251 -22.51 -5.72 -5.80
C ARG A 251 -21.14 -6.16 -5.27
N TRP A 252 -20.27 -5.21 -4.93
CA TRP A 252 -18.98 -5.54 -4.31
C TRP A 252 -19.18 -6.02 -2.88
N ALA A 253 -18.29 -6.91 -2.42
CA ALA A 253 -18.21 -7.20 -1.01
C ALA A 253 -17.86 -5.89 -0.27
N PRO A 254 -18.55 -5.60 0.85
CA PRO A 254 -18.44 -4.29 1.52
C PRO A 254 -17.02 -3.91 1.97
N GLU A 255 -16.19 -4.90 2.26
CA GLU A 255 -14.80 -4.76 2.68
C GLU A 255 -13.87 -4.35 1.54
N VAL A 256 -14.20 -4.71 0.30
CA VAL A 256 -13.32 -4.56 -0.86
C VAL A 256 -13.08 -3.08 -1.18
N TYR A 257 -11.80 -2.71 -1.20
CA TYR A 257 -11.34 -1.37 -1.56
C TYR A 257 -10.97 -1.25 -3.05
N CYS A 258 -10.31 -2.29 -3.61
CA CYS A 258 -9.96 -2.41 -5.02
C CYS A 258 -9.79 -3.88 -5.39
N ILE A 259 -9.80 -4.18 -6.71
CA ILE A 259 -9.74 -5.54 -7.26
C ILE A 259 -8.73 -5.65 -8.41
N GLY A 260 -8.53 -6.87 -8.89
CA GLY A 260 -7.76 -7.13 -10.11
C GLY A 260 -6.26 -7.15 -9.87
N LEU A 261 -5.85 -7.50 -8.67
CA LEU A 261 -4.47 -7.69 -8.24
C LEU A 261 -4.19 -9.18 -8.12
N ARG A 262 -3.00 -9.65 -8.55
CA ARG A 262 -2.68 -11.07 -8.48
C ARG A 262 -2.20 -11.48 -7.09
N ASN A 263 -1.11 -10.87 -6.62
CA ASN A 263 -0.54 -11.14 -5.30
C ASN A 263 0.28 -9.93 -4.81
N VAL A 264 -0.39 -8.97 -4.20
CA VAL A 264 0.29 -7.84 -3.59
C VAL A 264 0.99 -8.30 -2.31
N TRP A 265 2.31 -8.53 -2.42
CA TRP A 265 3.12 -8.94 -1.27
C TRP A 265 3.33 -7.80 -0.28
N LYS A 266 3.82 -6.63 -0.75
CA LYS A 266 3.96 -5.44 0.09
C LYS A 266 3.30 -4.22 -0.56
N PHE A 267 2.62 -3.45 0.28
CA PHE A 267 2.12 -2.13 -0.05
C PHE A 267 2.43 -1.14 1.08
N SER A 268 2.44 0.13 0.75
CA SER A 268 2.70 1.19 1.73
C SER A 268 1.97 2.47 1.37
N PHE A 269 1.65 3.26 2.37
CA PHE A 269 1.22 4.64 2.18
C PHE A 269 2.42 5.58 2.14
N ASP A 270 2.44 6.49 1.18
CA ASP A 270 3.31 7.64 1.27
C ASP A 270 2.85 8.52 2.45
N ARG A 271 3.66 8.59 3.48
CA ARG A 271 3.34 9.31 4.73
C ARG A 271 3.09 10.81 4.55
N GLN A 272 3.51 11.40 3.42
CA GLN A 272 3.32 12.81 3.12
C GLN A 272 2.08 13.08 2.28
N THR A 273 1.79 12.24 1.28
CA THR A 273 0.68 12.47 0.34
C THR A 273 -0.55 11.64 0.65
N GLY A 274 -0.40 10.54 1.40
CA GLY A 274 -1.45 9.55 1.65
C GLY A 274 -1.72 8.64 0.45
N GLU A 275 -0.91 8.69 -0.59
CA GLU A 275 -1.03 7.81 -1.75
C GLU A 275 -0.63 6.37 -1.38
N LEU A 276 -1.41 5.41 -1.86
CA LEU A 276 -1.19 3.99 -1.63
C LEU A 276 -0.45 3.35 -2.79
N TRP A 277 0.74 2.85 -2.54
CA TRP A 277 1.62 2.19 -3.50
C TRP A 277 1.70 0.69 -3.24
N ALA A 278 1.66 -0.13 -4.28
CA ALA A 278 1.70 -1.58 -4.18
C ALA A 278 2.62 -2.21 -5.23
N GLY A 279 3.40 -3.22 -4.81
CA GLY A 279 4.06 -4.16 -5.70
C GLY A 279 3.15 -5.38 -5.89
N ASP A 280 2.76 -5.67 -7.12
CA ASP A 280 1.89 -6.80 -7.46
C ASP A 280 2.67 -7.85 -8.25
N VAL A 281 2.80 -9.04 -7.68
CA VAL A 281 3.58 -10.15 -8.26
C VAL A 281 2.82 -10.74 -9.42
N GLY A 282 3.42 -10.69 -10.60
CA GLY A 282 2.87 -11.29 -11.81
C GLY A 282 3.02 -12.81 -11.85
N GLN A 283 2.60 -13.42 -12.95
CA GLN A 283 2.67 -14.87 -13.05
C GLN A 283 3.86 -15.34 -13.88
N ASN A 284 3.97 -14.86 -15.12
CA ASN A 284 4.90 -15.45 -16.10
C ASN A 284 5.83 -14.42 -16.74
N LEU A 285 5.40 -13.19 -16.91
CA LEU A 285 6.07 -12.25 -17.81
C LEU A 285 6.38 -10.89 -17.19
N TRP A 286 5.56 -10.40 -16.25
CA TRP A 286 5.65 -9.01 -15.80
C TRP A 286 5.40 -8.85 -14.31
N GLU A 287 6.26 -8.07 -13.66
CA GLU A 287 6.07 -7.56 -12.29
C GLU A 287 5.57 -6.12 -12.35
N MET A 288 4.68 -5.71 -11.45
CA MET A 288 3.97 -4.45 -11.54
C MET A 288 4.11 -3.58 -10.29
N VAL A 289 4.19 -2.27 -10.49
CA VAL A 289 3.99 -1.25 -9.44
C VAL A 289 2.71 -0.48 -9.75
N HIS A 290 1.79 -0.47 -8.78
CA HIS A 290 0.52 0.22 -8.88
C HIS A 290 0.42 1.40 -7.90
N LEU A 291 -0.29 2.45 -8.32
CA LEU A 291 -0.85 3.48 -7.46
C LEU A 291 -2.32 3.13 -7.21
N ILE A 292 -2.62 2.72 -5.99
CA ILE A 292 -3.92 2.13 -5.63
C ILE A 292 -4.95 3.22 -5.34
N LYS A 293 -6.15 3.03 -5.87
CA LYS A 293 -7.29 3.95 -5.72
C LYS A 293 -8.53 3.22 -5.25
N ASN A 294 -9.34 3.91 -4.48
CA ASN A 294 -10.65 3.44 -4.03
C ASN A 294 -11.56 3.12 -5.23
N GLY A 295 -11.98 1.85 -5.35
CA GLY A 295 -12.78 1.34 -6.47
C GLY A 295 -11.95 1.04 -7.73
N GLY A 296 -10.62 0.99 -7.63
CA GLY A 296 -9.74 0.63 -8.74
C GLY A 296 -9.89 -0.84 -9.16
N ASN A 297 -9.70 -1.10 -10.47
CA ASN A 297 -9.55 -2.43 -11.03
C ASN A 297 -8.22 -2.48 -11.80
N TYR A 298 -7.31 -3.37 -11.41
CA TYR A 298 -5.93 -3.44 -11.94
C TYR A 298 -5.72 -4.53 -13.00
N GLY A 299 -6.80 -5.26 -13.33
CA GLY A 299 -6.90 -6.03 -14.57
C GLY A 299 -6.61 -7.51 -14.47
N TRP A 300 -6.01 -8.01 -13.40
CA TRP A 300 -5.82 -9.45 -13.22
C TRP A 300 -7.19 -10.18 -13.24
N SER A 301 -7.40 -11.28 -13.94
CA SER A 301 -6.46 -12.04 -14.79
C SER A 301 -6.75 -11.85 -16.30
N ILE A 302 -7.37 -10.75 -16.68
CA ILE A 302 -7.50 -10.34 -18.10
C ILE A 302 -6.16 -9.83 -18.61
N LYS A 303 -5.41 -9.16 -17.72
CA LYS A 303 -4.13 -8.53 -17.98
C LYS A 303 -3.08 -8.94 -16.96
N GLU A 304 -1.83 -8.97 -17.40
CA GLU A 304 -0.63 -8.94 -16.59
C GLU A 304 0.14 -7.68 -17.00
N GLY A 305 0.13 -6.68 -16.14
CA GLY A 305 0.68 -5.36 -16.46
C GLY A 305 -0.06 -4.63 -17.60
N PHE A 306 0.69 -4.12 -18.54
CA PHE A 306 0.12 -3.50 -19.75
C PHE A 306 -0.39 -4.51 -20.77
N HIS A 307 -0.07 -5.81 -20.61
CA HIS A 307 -0.23 -6.86 -21.60
C HIS A 307 -1.51 -7.68 -21.41
N PRO A 308 -2.10 -8.22 -22.48
CA PRO A 308 -3.15 -9.23 -22.37
C PRO A 308 -2.57 -10.51 -21.73
N PHE A 309 -3.28 -11.07 -20.75
CA PHE A 309 -2.93 -12.35 -20.14
C PHE A 309 -3.90 -13.46 -20.58
N GLN A 310 -5.15 -13.33 -20.21
CA GLN A 310 -6.23 -14.22 -20.68
C GLN A 310 -7.30 -13.40 -21.39
N PRO A 311 -7.08 -12.99 -22.64
CA PRO A 311 -7.94 -12.05 -23.34
C PRO A 311 -9.35 -12.60 -23.62
N GLN A 312 -9.54 -13.94 -23.56
CA GLN A 312 -10.87 -14.56 -23.63
C GLN A 312 -11.71 -14.31 -22.37
N ARG A 313 -11.07 -14.04 -21.22
CA ARG A 313 -11.78 -13.58 -20.02
C ARG A 313 -12.25 -12.16 -20.23
N ARG A 314 -13.42 -11.89 -19.70
CA ARG A 314 -14.01 -10.56 -19.79
C ARG A 314 -14.21 -10.00 -18.40
N GLN A 315 -14.06 -8.70 -18.28
CA GLN A 315 -14.46 -7.98 -17.10
C GLN A 315 -15.91 -8.30 -16.78
N ARG A 316 -16.20 -8.67 -15.53
CA ARG A 316 -17.58 -8.94 -15.09
C ARG A 316 -18.37 -7.64 -15.08
N PRO A 317 -19.67 -7.66 -15.38
CA PRO A 317 -20.52 -6.46 -15.35
C PRO A 317 -20.53 -5.76 -13.98
N ASP A 318 -20.28 -6.49 -12.92
CA ASP A 318 -20.23 -5.99 -11.54
C ASP A 318 -18.82 -5.62 -11.05
N SER A 319 -17.77 -5.88 -11.83
CA SER A 319 -16.40 -5.47 -11.47
C SER A 319 -16.18 -3.96 -11.56
N ALA A 320 -17.06 -3.24 -12.18
CA ALA A 320 -17.13 -1.78 -12.31
C ALA A 320 -15.80 -1.08 -12.67
N GLY A 321 -15.91 0.08 -13.28
CA GLY A 321 -14.74 0.92 -13.58
C GLY A 321 -13.90 0.42 -14.75
N ARG A 322 -12.98 1.28 -15.18
CA ARG A 322 -12.00 0.97 -16.21
C ARG A 322 -10.79 0.28 -15.58
N ILE A 323 -10.25 -0.75 -16.26
CA ILE A 323 -8.97 -1.33 -15.89
C ILE A 323 -7.89 -0.24 -15.91
N GLN A 324 -7.18 -0.11 -14.80
CA GLN A 324 -6.09 0.85 -14.61
C GLN A 324 -4.76 0.17 -14.87
N PRO A 325 -3.90 0.71 -15.71
CA PRO A 325 -2.58 0.15 -15.94
C PRO A 325 -1.68 0.38 -14.71
N PRO A 326 -0.58 -0.38 -14.58
CA PRO A 326 0.47 -0.09 -13.61
C PRO A 326 1.15 1.26 -13.92
N ILE A 327 1.85 1.81 -12.94
CA ILE A 327 2.75 2.96 -13.14
C ILE A 327 4.01 2.53 -13.89
N VAL A 328 4.53 1.36 -13.55
CA VAL A 328 5.68 0.72 -14.19
C VAL A 328 5.51 -0.79 -14.11
N GLU A 329 6.07 -1.48 -15.08
CA GLU A 329 6.28 -2.93 -15.07
C GLU A 329 7.72 -3.24 -15.45
N TYR A 330 8.20 -4.42 -15.06
CA TYR A 330 9.46 -4.96 -15.53
C TYR A 330 9.30 -6.44 -15.88
N PRO A 331 10.07 -6.96 -16.90
CA PRO A 331 9.87 -8.31 -17.37
C PRO A 331 10.47 -9.36 -16.42
N HIS A 332 9.84 -10.54 -16.40
CA HIS A 332 10.52 -11.77 -15.99
C HIS A 332 11.59 -12.10 -17.02
N ALA A 333 12.84 -12.06 -16.64
CA ALA A 333 13.92 -12.57 -17.46
C ALA A 333 14.69 -13.61 -16.68
N PRO A 334 14.92 -14.79 -17.24
CA PRO A 334 15.85 -15.73 -16.66
C PRO A 334 17.21 -15.06 -16.59
N THR A 335 17.76 -15.03 -15.39
CA THR A 335 19.15 -14.81 -15.01
C THR A 335 20.06 -14.38 -16.17
N GLY A 336 20.40 -13.13 -16.25
CA GLY A 336 21.39 -12.67 -17.20
C GLY A 336 21.25 -11.17 -17.39
N ASP A 337 22.01 -10.63 -18.09
CA ASP A 337 22.44 -9.33 -18.54
C ASP A 337 21.43 -8.15 -18.64
N ARG A 338 20.17 -8.30 -18.22
CA ARG A 338 19.20 -7.21 -18.27
C ARG A 338 19.05 -6.53 -16.91
N HIS A 339 19.49 -5.31 -16.80
CA HIS A 339 19.39 -4.46 -15.61
C HIS A 339 17.95 -4.07 -15.23
N ASP A 340 16.96 -4.46 -16.02
CA ASP A 340 15.57 -4.05 -15.92
C ASP A 340 14.61 -5.26 -15.71
N SER A 341 15.08 -6.37 -15.15
CA SER A 341 14.31 -7.61 -14.98
C SER A 341 14.40 -8.18 -13.57
N GLY A 342 13.40 -8.97 -13.20
CA GLY A 342 13.30 -9.71 -11.94
C GLY A 342 12.34 -10.87 -12.06
N LEU A 343 11.88 -11.46 -10.96
CA LEU A 343 10.97 -12.59 -10.95
C LEU A 343 9.87 -12.49 -9.88
N SER A 344 10.03 -11.62 -8.88
CA SER A 344 9.05 -11.48 -7.80
C SER A 344 9.23 -10.13 -7.10
N ILE A 345 8.38 -9.19 -7.44
CA ILE A 345 8.42 -7.87 -6.80
C ILE A 345 8.05 -7.96 -5.32
N THR A 346 8.90 -7.42 -4.48
CA THR A 346 8.60 -7.28 -3.05
C THR A 346 7.63 -6.14 -2.80
N GLY A 347 7.72 -5.05 -3.55
CA GLY A 347 7.12 -3.75 -3.26
C GLY A 347 8.11 -2.81 -2.60
N GLY A 348 7.65 -1.76 -1.91
CA GLY A 348 8.55 -0.76 -1.37
C GLY A 348 7.83 0.41 -0.69
N TYR A 349 8.55 1.54 -0.54
CA TYR A 349 8.08 2.76 0.13
C TYR A 349 8.49 4.02 -0.63
N VAL A 350 7.68 5.08 -0.53
CA VAL A 350 8.11 6.42 -0.93
C VAL A 350 9.05 6.98 0.13
N TYR A 351 10.30 7.23 -0.24
CA TYR A 351 11.31 7.72 0.70
C TYR A 351 10.98 9.14 1.18
N ARG A 352 10.92 9.32 2.49
CA ARG A 352 10.65 10.61 3.16
C ARG A 352 11.69 10.95 4.24
N GLY A 353 12.76 10.18 4.31
CA GLY A 353 13.89 10.42 5.20
C GLY A 353 14.77 11.61 4.79
N LYS A 354 15.78 11.87 5.59
CA LYS A 354 16.70 13.00 5.41
C LYS A 354 18.12 12.56 5.07
N LYS A 355 18.49 11.31 5.34
CA LYS A 355 19.85 10.80 5.09
C LYS A 355 20.22 10.78 3.60
N LEU A 356 19.22 10.55 2.73
CA LEU A 356 19.38 10.46 1.28
C LEU A 356 18.49 11.48 0.56
N PRO A 357 18.83 12.79 0.57
CA PRO A 357 17.95 13.84 0.04
C PRO A 357 17.59 13.67 -1.45
N ALA A 358 18.45 13.03 -2.24
CA ALA A 358 18.18 12.74 -3.65
C ALA A 358 17.06 11.72 -3.86
N LEU A 359 16.69 10.94 -2.83
CA LEU A 359 15.56 10.02 -2.85
C LEU A 359 14.25 10.65 -2.36
N ALA A 360 14.24 11.88 -1.88
CA ALA A 360 13.01 12.49 -1.37
C ALA A 360 11.89 12.44 -2.42
N GLY A 361 10.76 11.78 -2.08
CA GLY A 361 9.63 11.56 -2.97
C GLY A 361 9.80 10.45 -4.02
N VAL A 362 10.85 9.66 -3.92
CA VAL A 362 11.09 8.50 -4.78
C VAL A 362 10.47 7.26 -4.16
N TYR A 363 9.67 6.52 -4.91
CA TYR A 363 9.24 5.18 -4.51
C TYR A 363 10.41 4.22 -4.72
N VAL A 364 10.97 3.70 -3.63
CA VAL A 364 12.05 2.72 -3.63
C VAL A 364 11.44 1.35 -3.49
N TYR A 365 11.69 0.46 -4.44
CA TYR A 365 11.13 -0.89 -4.46
C TYR A 365 12.17 -1.92 -4.88
N GLY A 366 11.91 -3.18 -4.56
CA GLY A 366 12.85 -4.26 -4.81
C GLY A 366 12.19 -5.53 -5.30
N ASP A 367 13.04 -6.44 -5.80
CA ASP A 367 12.68 -7.78 -6.25
C ASP A 367 13.37 -8.82 -5.36
N PHE A 368 12.59 -9.81 -4.93
CA PHE A 368 13.04 -10.85 -4.00
C PHE A 368 14.11 -11.75 -4.61
N ASP A 369 13.88 -12.19 -5.85
CA ASP A 369 14.76 -13.19 -6.46
C ASP A 369 16.01 -12.57 -7.05
N SER A 370 15.88 -11.50 -7.80
CA SER A 370 17.04 -10.82 -8.41
C SER A 370 17.87 -10.01 -7.41
N GLY A 371 17.26 -9.54 -6.31
CA GLY A 371 17.91 -8.67 -5.34
C GLY A 371 18.09 -7.23 -5.83
N ARG A 372 17.47 -6.88 -6.96
CA ARG A 372 17.52 -5.52 -7.52
C ARG A 372 16.69 -4.56 -6.71
N ILE A 373 17.14 -3.33 -6.65
CA ILE A 373 16.43 -2.21 -6.00
C ILE A 373 16.37 -1.05 -6.98
N TRP A 374 15.16 -0.56 -7.24
CA TRP A 374 14.91 0.57 -8.11
C TRP A 374 14.39 1.78 -7.35
N GLY A 375 14.60 2.94 -7.95
CA GLY A 375 13.94 4.18 -7.59
C GLY A 375 13.03 4.65 -8.70
N LEU A 376 11.77 4.90 -8.38
CA LEU A 376 10.74 5.40 -9.27
C LEU A 376 10.31 6.80 -8.83
N ARG A 377 10.36 7.77 -9.76
CA ARG A 377 9.85 9.12 -9.54
C ARG A 377 8.57 9.33 -10.36
N PHE A 378 7.48 9.61 -9.67
CA PHE A 378 6.18 9.85 -10.28
C PHE A 378 5.65 11.20 -9.82
N GLU A 379 5.54 12.14 -10.74
CA GLU A 379 5.21 13.53 -10.44
C GLU A 379 4.12 14.04 -11.37
N ASN A 380 3.12 14.69 -10.82
CA ASN A 380 2.00 15.24 -11.61
C ASN A 380 1.32 14.21 -12.52
N GLY A 381 1.17 12.98 -12.04
CA GLY A 381 0.55 11.90 -12.79
C GLY A 381 1.42 11.31 -13.92
N LYS A 382 2.74 11.54 -13.90
CA LYS A 382 3.67 11.06 -14.92
C LYS A 382 4.89 10.38 -14.29
N LEU A 383 5.29 9.26 -14.87
CA LEU A 383 6.58 8.64 -14.59
C LEU A 383 7.68 9.51 -15.19
N THR A 384 8.55 10.07 -14.33
CA THR A 384 9.65 10.95 -14.74
C THR A 384 11.02 10.29 -14.64
N ALA A 385 11.14 9.24 -13.83
CA ALA A 385 12.34 8.40 -13.75
C ALA A 385 11.97 7.02 -13.19
N ASN A 386 12.64 5.99 -13.69
CA ASN A 386 12.69 4.65 -13.10
C ASN A 386 14.05 4.04 -13.44
N ARG A 387 14.86 3.75 -12.42
CA ARG A 387 16.18 3.15 -12.64
C ARG A 387 16.62 2.35 -11.42
N GLU A 388 17.49 1.37 -11.68
CA GLU A 388 18.19 0.62 -10.65
C GLU A 388 19.10 1.55 -9.84
N LEU A 389 19.01 1.42 -8.50
CA LEU A 389 19.81 2.20 -7.55
C LEU A 389 21.06 1.46 -7.11
N ILE A 390 21.04 0.14 -7.14
CA ILE A 390 22.10 -0.74 -6.61
C ILE A 390 22.76 -1.47 -7.78
N ASP A 391 24.08 -1.31 -7.89
CA ASP A 391 24.89 -2.10 -8.81
C ASP A 391 25.24 -3.45 -8.17
N LEU A 392 24.60 -4.53 -8.60
CA LEU A 392 24.83 -5.88 -8.08
C LEU A 392 26.22 -6.45 -8.37
N ALA A 393 26.98 -5.87 -9.30
CA ALA A 393 28.37 -6.24 -9.50
C ALA A 393 29.28 -5.77 -8.35
N ARG A 394 28.81 -4.80 -7.56
CA ARG A 394 29.55 -4.19 -6.45
C ARG A 394 28.90 -4.37 -5.08
N ASN A 395 27.70 -4.93 -5.06
CA ASN A 395 26.91 -5.13 -3.85
C ASN A 395 26.44 -6.58 -3.75
N PRO A 396 26.27 -7.12 -2.54
CA PRO A 396 25.74 -8.47 -2.39
C PRO A 396 24.31 -8.55 -2.92
N LYS A 397 23.98 -9.64 -3.58
CA LYS A 397 22.59 -9.99 -3.90
C LYS A 397 21.86 -10.32 -2.61
N LEU A 398 20.70 -9.69 -2.39
CA LEU A 398 19.82 -9.93 -1.26
C LEU A 398 18.53 -10.59 -1.74
N ASN A 399 18.02 -11.59 -1.02
CA ASN A 399 16.64 -12.02 -1.19
C ASN A 399 15.74 -11.08 -0.37
N ILE A 400 15.24 -10.04 -1.03
CA ILE A 400 14.54 -8.91 -0.38
C ILE A 400 13.12 -9.32 0.00
N ALA A 401 12.90 -9.66 1.25
CA ALA A 401 11.60 -10.14 1.73
C ALA A 401 10.63 -8.99 2.08
N SER A 402 11.14 -7.86 2.50
CA SER A 402 10.31 -6.72 2.91
C SER A 402 11.09 -5.42 2.94
N PHE A 403 10.34 -4.33 2.97
CA PHE A 403 10.82 -3.01 3.35
C PHE A 403 10.08 -2.53 4.58
N GLY A 404 10.66 -1.53 5.24
CA GLY A 404 10.00 -0.79 6.31
C GLY A 404 10.59 0.60 6.44
N GLU A 405 9.92 1.47 7.16
CA GLU A 405 10.44 2.81 7.47
C GLU A 405 10.40 3.07 8.97
N ASP A 406 11.23 4.00 9.42
CA ASP A 406 11.17 4.50 10.80
C ASP A 406 10.31 5.77 10.94
N SER A 407 10.24 6.29 12.16
CA SER A 407 9.50 7.52 12.48
C SER A 407 10.01 8.75 11.72
N GLN A 408 11.26 8.72 11.22
CA GLN A 408 11.87 9.78 10.43
C GLN A 408 11.71 9.59 8.92
N GLY A 409 11.13 8.44 8.47
CA GLY A 409 10.99 8.08 7.06
C GLY A 409 12.25 7.51 6.42
N GLU A 410 13.22 7.07 7.25
CA GLU A 410 14.38 6.33 6.76
C GLU A 410 14.00 4.90 6.45
N LEU A 411 14.50 4.34 5.34
CA LEU A 411 14.12 3.02 4.86
C LEU A 411 15.07 1.92 5.34
N TYR A 412 14.47 0.79 5.65
CA TYR A 412 15.12 -0.46 5.99
C TYR A 412 14.68 -1.57 5.03
N ILE A 413 15.58 -2.50 4.76
CA ILE A 413 15.37 -3.66 3.88
C ILE A 413 15.55 -4.91 4.72
N LEU A 414 14.57 -5.79 4.72
CA LEU A 414 14.65 -7.10 5.36
C LEU A 414 14.95 -8.15 4.30
N ALA A 415 15.99 -8.94 4.55
CA ALA A 415 16.39 -9.98 3.61
C ALA A 415 16.49 -11.36 4.28
N PHE A 416 16.39 -12.42 3.49
CA PHE A 416 16.45 -13.79 3.99
C PHE A 416 17.88 -14.26 4.35
N ASP A 417 18.86 -13.35 4.29
CA ASP A 417 20.14 -13.53 4.99
C ASP A 417 20.01 -13.34 6.52
N GLY A 418 18.80 -13.04 6.99
CA GLY A 418 18.45 -12.83 8.39
C GLY A 418 18.87 -11.46 8.92
N ARG A 419 19.14 -10.49 8.06
CA ARG A 419 19.61 -9.16 8.44
C ARG A 419 18.62 -8.08 8.03
N ILE A 420 18.79 -6.93 8.66
CA ILE A 420 18.17 -5.67 8.27
C ILE A 420 19.26 -4.80 7.64
N HIS A 421 19.00 -4.33 6.43
CA HIS A 421 19.89 -3.47 5.68
C HIS A 421 19.31 -2.06 5.57
N GLU A 422 20.18 -1.09 5.30
CA GLU A 422 19.84 0.28 4.95
C GLU A 422 20.54 0.70 3.65
N LEU A 423 20.00 1.70 2.98
CA LEU A 423 20.62 2.28 1.80
C LEU A 423 21.64 3.35 2.21
N VAL A 424 22.78 3.33 1.56
CA VAL A 424 23.85 4.32 1.76
C VAL A 424 24.37 4.82 0.41
N PRO A 425 24.98 6.00 0.34
CA PRO A 425 25.66 6.43 -0.86
C PRO A 425 26.71 5.42 -1.31
N GLN A 426 26.74 5.12 -2.62
CA GLN A 426 27.81 4.29 -3.19
C GLN A 426 29.15 4.97 -2.94
N ALA A 427 30.09 4.28 -2.29
CA ALA A 427 31.43 4.83 -2.12
C ALA A 427 32.04 5.15 -3.50
N SER A 428 32.56 6.36 -3.65
CA SER A 428 33.34 6.72 -4.83
C SER A 428 34.56 5.80 -4.86
N GLY A 429 34.59 4.83 -5.77
CA GLY A 429 35.74 3.97 -5.94
C GLY A 429 36.96 4.84 -6.21
N SER A 430 37.99 4.70 -5.41
CA SER A 430 39.31 5.08 -5.83
C SER A 430 39.65 4.33 -7.13
N LYS A 431 39.77 5.08 -8.23
CA LYS A 431 40.21 4.56 -9.53
C LYS A 431 41.60 3.93 -9.39
#